data_4fecb9b63e6257bb3f8368943c8078d4
#
_entry.id   4fecb9b63e6257bb3f8368943c8078d4
#
_cell.length_a   1.000
_cell.length_b   1.000
_cell.length_c   1.000
_cell.angle_alpha   90.00
_cell.angle_beta   90.00
_cell.angle_gamma   90.00
#
_symmetry.space_group_name_H-M   'P 1'
#
loop_
_entity.id
_entity.type
_entity.pdbx_description
1 polymer ?
#
loop_
_entity_poly.entity_id
_entity_poly.type
_entity_poly.pdbx_seq_one_letter_code
_entity_poly.pdbx_strand_id
1 'polypeptide(L)'
;ADIRSSTGPNTINRENVARKIVISANVSGRDLGSVVRDIQDTVHESIELPEGYHIEYGGQFESQQAASKTLMLTSIFAIFVIFLLLFRQFRNATQSLVILLNLPLALIGGVLVIWLTDGVVSIPAIIGFISLFGIATRNGMLLIARYNDLRASGMSLVDSVMTGSEDRLNPILMTALTSALALIPLALGGELPGNEIQSPMAKVILGGLFSSTLLNGFIVPIMYLITNKNTKIEEEKL
;
A
#
# COMPACT_ATOMS: atom_id res chain seq x y z
N ALA A 1 35.31 -56.33 22.95
CA ALA A 1 34.42 -55.27 22.40
C ALA A 1 34.62 -54.04 23.32
N ASP A 2 34.99 -52.92 22.73
CA ASP A 2 35.18 -51.65 23.45
C ASP A 2 33.79 -50.91 23.43
N ILE A 3 33.09 -50.87 24.53
CA ILE A 3 31.77 -50.22 24.64
C ILE A 3 32.01 -48.80 25.17
N ARG A 4 31.82 -47.83 24.32
CA ARG A 4 31.93 -46.40 24.66
C ARG A 4 30.55 -45.76 24.55
N SER A 5 30.16 -44.97 25.58
CA SER A 5 29.01 -44.12 25.47
C SER A 5 29.37 -42.88 24.60
N SER A 6 28.64 -42.63 23.57
CA SER A 6 28.83 -41.45 22.77
C SER A 6 27.52 -40.64 22.70
N THR A 7 27.64 -39.32 22.64
CA THR A 7 26.50 -38.44 22.43
C THR A 7 26.28 -38.28 20.94
N GLY A 8 25.06 -38.57 20.51
CA GLY A 8 24.62 -38.35 19.11
C GLY A 8 23.41 -37.41 19.08
N PRO A 9 23.06 -36.89 17.93
CA PRO A 9 21.88 -36.04 17.80
C PRO A 9 20.59 -36.83 18.12
N ASN A 10 19.75 -36.29 19.02
CA ASN A 10 18.51 -36.91 19.44
C ASN A 10 17.50 -37.08 18.28
N THR A 11 17.59 -36.23 17.26
CA THR A 11 16.70 -36.25 16.10
C THR A 11 17.49 -35.98 14.83
N ILE A 12 17.29 -36.78 13.81
CA ILE A 12 17.84 -36.58 12.48
C ILE A 12 16.68 -36.26 11.55
N ASN A 13 16.54 -34.99 11.20
CA ASN A 13 15.56 -34.54 10.22
C ASN A 13 16.05 -34.84 8.80
N ARG A 14 15.12 -35.26 7.95
CA ARG A 14 15.37 -35.47 6.52
C ARG A 14 14.28 -34.81 5.68
N GLU A 15 14.70 -34.21 4.59
CA GLU A 15 13.82 -33.66 3.57
C GLU A 15 14.39 -34.02 2.20
N ASN A 16 13.54 -34.45 1.27
CA ASN A 16 13.95 -34.91 -0.05
C ASN A 16 15.11 -35.92 -0.03
N VAL A 17 15.06 -36.89 0.90
CA VAL A 17 16.09 -37.94 1.12
C VAL A 17 17.40 -37.42 1.70
N ALA A 18 17.67 -36.12 1.73
CA ALA A 18 18.86 -35.54 2.30
C ALA A 18 18.70 -35.23 3.83
N ARG A 19 19.80 -35.22 4.58
CA ARG A 19 19.80 -34.74 5.96
C ARG A 19 19.57 -33.24 5.99
N LYS A 20 18.74 -32.80 6.92
CA LYS A 20 18.41 -31.37 7.15
C LYS A 20 18.77 -30.95 8.55
N ILE A 21 19.43 -29.81 8.67
CA ILE A 21 19.64 -29.10 9.93
C ILE A 21 18.87 -27.78 9.80
N VAL A 22 18.01 -27.50 10.78
CA VAL A 22 17.24 -26.25 10.83
C VAL A 22 17.87 -25.29 11.82
N ILE A 23 18.29 -24.14 11.35
CA ILE A 23 18.72 -23.00 12.16
C ILE A 23 17.60 -21.99 12.15
N SER A 24 17.02 -21.72 13.30
CA SER A 24 15.90 -20.78 13.43
C SER A 24 16.27 -19.61 14.33
N ALA A 25 15.82 -18.42 13.95
CA ALA A 25 15.97 -17.19 14.71
C ALA A 25 14.72 -16.33 14.57
N ASN A 26 14.44 -15.53 15.60
CA ASN A 26 13.37 -14.52 15.53
C ASN A 26 13.99 -13.15 15.23
N VAL A 27 13.36 -12.40 14.34
CA VAL A 27 13.77 -11.04 14.00
C VAL A 27 13.00 -10.06 14.89
N SER A 28 13.70 -9.08 15.46
CA SER A 28 13.12 -8.00 16.25
C SER A 28 13.77 -6.67 15.87
N GLY A 29 12.98 -5.60 15.79
CA GLY A 29 13.46 -4.24 15.54
C GLY A 29 13.91 -3.94 14.11
N ARG A 30 13.82 -4.90 13.18
CA ARG A 30 14.17 -4.73 11.76
C ARG A 30 13.20 -5.48 10.85
N ASP A 31 13.19 -5.11 9.58
CA ASP A 31 12.46 -5.83 8.54
C ASP A 31 13.06 -7.22 8.29
N LEU A 32 12.19 -8.24 8.25
CA LEU A 32 12.58 -9.64 8.03
C LEU A 32 13.34 -9.82 6.70
N GLY A 33 12.89 -9.16 5.63
CA GLY A 33 13.52 -9.27 4.32
C GLY A 33 14.92 -8.66 4.27
N SER A 34 15.19 -7.58 5.04
CA SER A 34 16.52 -6.98 5.14
C SER A 34 17.49 -7.86 5.93
N VAL A 35 17.01 -8.45 7.04
CA VAL A 35 17.81 -9.36 7.87
C VAL A 35 18.18 -10.61 7.09
N VAL A 36 17.25 -11.20 6.36
CA VAL A 36 17.54 -12.41 5.57
C VAL A 36 18.52 -12.11 4.44
N ARG A 37 18.44 -10.94 3.79
CA ARG A 37 19.45 -10.53 2.79
C ARG A 37 20.84 -10.39 3.39
N ASP A 38 20.95 -9.70 4.55
CA ASP A 38 22.25 -9.60 5.25
C ASP A 38 22.83 -10.98 5.59
N ILE A 39 21.95 -11.93 6.02
CA ILE A 39 22.36 -13.31 6.28
C ILE A 39 22.82 -14.01 4.99
N GLN A 40 22.08 -13.85 3.89
CA GLN A 40 22.44 -14.44 2.59
C GLN A 40 23.80 -13.94 2.11
N ASP A 41 24.01 -12.62 2.19
CA ASP A 41 25.27 -11.99 1.77
C ASP A 41 26.44 -12.47 2.66
N THR A 42 26.26 -12.46 3.98
CA THR A 42 27.28 -12.91 4.93
C THR A 42 27.63 -14.40 4.75
N VAL A 43 26.62 -15.23 4.54
CA VAL A 43 26.82 -16.67 4.32
C VAL A 43 27.54 -16.93 2.99
N HIS A 44 27.18 -16.20 1.94
CA HIS A 44 27.81 -16.34 0.63
C HIS A 44 29.28 -15.90 0.65
N GLU A 45 29.61 -14.87 1.43
CA GLU A 45 30.99 -14.37 1.57
C GLU A 45 31.88 -15.22 2.50
N SER A 46 31.26 -15.83 3.54
CA SER A 46 32.02 -16.42 4.63
C SER A 46 32.08 -17.95 4.62
N ILE A 47 31.21 -18.62 3.84
CA ILE A 47 31.04 -20.07 3.91
C ILE A 47 31.19 -20.70 2.51
N GLU A 48 32.24 -21.50 2.35
CA GLU A 48 32.36 -22.41 1.20
C GLU A 48 31.66 -23.72 1.54
N LEU A 49 30.57 -24.02 0.84
CA LEU A 49 29.82 -25.26 1.06
C LEU A 49 30.51 -26.44 0.36
N PRO A 50 30.70 -27.60 1.07
CA PRO A 50 31.15 -28.83 0.45
C PRO A 50 30.15 -29.31 -0.61
N GLU A 51 30.65 -30.12 -1.56
CA GLU A 51 29.80 -30.72 -2.60
C GLU A 51 28.63 -31.49 -1.99
N GLY A 52 27.40 -31.25 -2.47
CA GLY A 52 26.19 -31.87 -2.01
C GLY A 52 25.46 -31.14 -0.86
N TYR A 53 26.04 -30.04 -0.34
CA TYR A 53 25.35 -29.18 0.63
C TYR A 53 24.71 -27.98 -0.06
N HIS A 54 23.51 -27.63 0.39
CA HIS A 54 22.79 -26.43 -0.06
C HIS A 54 22.08 -25.78 1.11
N ILE A 55 21.89 -24.48 1.04
CA ILE A 55 21.18 -23.70 2.04
C ILE A 55 19.84 -23.26 1.45
N GLU A 56 18.76 -23.54 2.17
CA GLU A 56 17.43 -23.05 1.88
C GLU A 56 17.02 -22.00 2.93
N TYR A 57 16.51 -20.86 2.46
CA TYR A 57 15.98 -19.81 3.31
C TYR A 57 14.46 -19.89 3.30
N GLY A 58 13.88 -20.49 4.33
CA GLY A 58 12.45 -20.78 4.42
C GLY A 58 11.74 -20.04 5.55
N GLY A 59 10.56 -20.55 5.92
CA GLY A 59 9.76 -20.04 7.01
C GLY A 59 8.95 -18.78 6.64
N GLN A 60 8.84 -17.82 7.55
CA GLN A 60 8.06 -16.61 7.33
C GLN A 60 8.57 -15.76 6.15
N PHE A 61 9.88 -15.79 5.89
CA PHE A 61 10.49 -15.06 4.78
C PHE A 61 9.96 -15.52 3.42
N GLU A 62 9.91 -16.83 3.18
CA GLU A 62 9.39 -17.40 1.92
C GLU A 62 7.90 -17.05 1.73
N SER A 63 7.12 -17.23 2.79
CA SER A 63 5.70 -16.87 2.77
C SER A 63 5.48 -15.37 2.52
N GLN A 64 6.32 -14.52 3.12
CA GLN A 64 6.28 -13.07 2.92
C GLN A 64 6.65 -12.69 1.48
N GLN A 65 7.67 -13.32 0.91
CA GLN A 65 8.09 -13.05 -0.47
C GLN A 65 7.00 -13.46 -1.47
N ALA A 66 6.41 -14.65 -1.32
CA ALA A 66 5.31 -15.14 -2.16
C ALA A 66 4.08 -14.23 -2.05
N ALA A 67 3.69 -13.85 -0.82
CA ALA A 67 2.58 -12.94 -0.58
C ALA A 67 2.83 -11.56 -1.19
N SER A 68 4.01 -10.97 -1.00
CA SER A 68 4.36 -9.66 -1.56
C SER A 68 4.30 -9.64 -3.08
N LYS A 69 4.80 -10.69 -3.75
CA LYS A 69 4.70 -10.82 -5.21
C LYS A 69 3.25 -10.90 -5.69
N THR A 70 2.43 -11.69 -5.02
CA THR A 70 1.00 -11.82 -5.34
C THR A 70 0.27 -10.50 -5.11
N LEU A 71 0.52 -9.83 -3.97
CA LEU A 71 -0.08 -8.53 -3.66
C LEU A 71 0.34 -7.44 -4.65
N MET A 72 1.58 -7.44 -5.11
CA MET A 72 2.05 -6.49 -6.12
C MET A 72 1.30 -6.68 -7.45
N LEU A 73 1.18 -7.91 -7.93
CA LEU A 73 0.45 -8.23 -9.16
C LEU A 73 -1.03 -7.86 -9.06
N THR A 74 -1.68 -8.23 -7.94
CA THR A 74 -3.08 -7.88 -7.71
C THR A 74 -3.29 -6.37 -7.56
N SER A 75 -2.33 -5.62 -6.99
CA SER A 75 -2.39 -4.15 -6.91
C SER A 75 -2.35 -3.50 -8.28
N ILE A 76 -1.45 -3.95 -9.16
CA ILE A 76 -1.37 -3.44 -10.55
C ILE A 76 -2.68 -3.74 -11.29
N PHE A 77 -3.20 -4.96 -11.15
CA PHE A 77 -4.48 -5.34 -11.75
C PHE A 77 -5.63 -4.49 -11.19
N ALA A 78 -5.68 -4.26 -9.88
CA ALA A 78 -6.69 -3.41 -9.26
C ALA A 78 -6.65 -1.97 -9.78
N ILE A 79 -5.45 -1.36 -9.90
CA ILE A 79 -5.29 -0.02 -10.48
C ILE A 79 -5.79 0.02 -11.93
N PHE A 80 -5.49 -1.01 -12.70
CA PHE A 80 -5.98 -1.11 -14.08
C PHE A 80 -7.51 -1.19 -14.15
N VAL A 81 -8.13 -2.02 -13.31
CA VAL A 81 -9.59 -2.12 -13.22
C VAL A 81 -10.22 -0.79 -12.78
N ILE A 82 -9.62 -0.13 -11.78
CA ILE A 82 -10.06 1.21 -11.33
C ILE A 82 -10.00 2.20 -12.50
N PHE A 83 -8.91 2.20 -13.27
CA PHE A 83 -8.80 3.06 -14.45
C PHE A 83 -9.91 2.80 -15.47
N LEU A 84 -10.19 1.53 -15.78
CA LEU A 84 -11.26 1.17 -16.72
C LEU A 84 -12.63 1.63 -16.22
N LEU A 85 -12.92 1.46 -14.93
CA LEU A 85 -14.19 1.92 -14.34
C LEU A 85 -14.32 3.44 -14.38
N LEU A 86 -13.25 4.18 -14.06
CA LEU A 86 -13.22 5.63 -14.16
C LEU A 86 -13.37 6.10 -15.60
N PHE A 87 -12.68 5.45 -16.54
CA PHE A 87 -12.79 5.76 -17.95
C PHE A 87 -14.22 5.53 -18.49
N ARG A 88 -14.85 4.44 -18.07
CA ARG A 88 -16.25 4.17 -18.40
C ARG A 88 -17.20 5.23 -17.82
N GLN A 89 -16.94 5.70 -16.58
CA GLN A 89 -17.76 6.68 -15.88
C GLN A 89 -17.66 8.06 -16.52
N PHE A 90 -16.45 8.54 -16.79
CA PHE A 90 -16.21 9.91 -17.25
C PHE A 90 -16.06 10.01 -18.77
N ARG A 91 -15.84 8.91 -19.48
CA ARG A 91 -15.54 8.84 -20.91
C ARG A 91 -14.40 9.79 -21.34
N ASN A 92 -13.52 10.12 -20.40
CA ASN A 92 -12.39 11.03 -20.58
C ASN A 92 -11.17 10.46 -19.85
N ALA A 93 -10.13 10.10 -20.63
CA ALA A 93 -8.90 9.53 -20.10
C ALA A 93 -8.16 10.52 -19.19
N THR A 94 -8.17 11.81 -19.52
CA THR A 94 -7.49 12.84 -18.73
C THR A 94 -8.10 12.99 -17.34
N GLN A 95 -9.44 13.04 -17.25
CA GLN A 95 -10.12 13.09 -15.95
C GLN A 95 -9.87 11.83 -15.12
N SER A 96 -9.88 10.65 -15.77
CA SER A 96 -9.57 9.38 -15.11
C SER A 96 -8.14 9.36 -14.56
N LEU A 97 -7.16 9.88 -15.31
CA LEU A 97 -5.77 9.98 -14.86
C LEU A 97 -5.60 10.99 -13.71
N VAL A 98 -6.31 12.12 -13.75
CA VAL A 98 -6.31 13.09 -12.65
C VAL A 98 -6.81 12.44 -11.35
N ILE A 99 -7.85 11.60 -11.41
CA ILE A 99 -8.33 10.85 -10.24
C ILE A 99 -7.27 9.85 -9.79
N LEU A 100 -6.63 9.12 -10.70
CA LEU A 100 -5.58 8.15 -10.36
C LEU A 100 -4.35 8.82 -9.74
N LEU A 101 -4.07 10.09 -10.04
CA LEU A 101 -2.99 10.84 -9.41
C LEU A 101 -3.14 10.93 -7.87
N ASN A 102 -4.36 10.75 -7.36
CA ASN A 102 -4.58 10.68 -5.91
C ASN A 102 -3.97 9.44 -5.25
N LEU A 103 -3.71 8.37 -6.00
CA LEU A 103 -3.12 7.14 -5.44
C LEU A 103 -1.71 7.39 -4.90
N PRO A 104 -0.73 7.90 -5.69
CA PRO A 104 0.59 8.21 -5.16
C PRO A 104 0.53 9.25 -4.03
N LEU A 105 -0.41 10.21 -4.05
CA LEU A 105 -0.55 11.19 -2.98
C LEU A 105 -1.01 10.55 -1.66
N ALA A 106 -1.91 9.56 -1.73
CA ALA A 106 -2.33 8.79 -0.57
C ALA A 106 -1.17 7.92 -0.02
N LEU A 107 -0.32 7.36 -0.90
CA LEU A 107 0.84 6.57 -0.49
C LEU A 107 1.84 7.38 0.34
N ILE A 108 2.03 8.66 0.04
CA ILE A 108 2.96 9.53 0.78
C ILE A 108 2.63 9.52 2.29
N GLY A 109 1.37 9.71 2.67
CA GLY A 109 0.97 9.71 4.08
C GLY A 109 1.13 8.36 4.75
N GLY A 110 0.81 7.27 4.05
CA GLY A 110 1.02 5.91 4.56
C GLY A 110 2.50 5.60 4.79
N VAL A 111 3.37 5.99 3.85
CA VAL A 111 4.83 5.82 3.97
C VAL A 111 5.39 6.67 5.12
N LEU A 112 4.95 7.92 5.24
CA LEU A 112 5.38 8.79 6.35
C LEU A 112 5.02 8.22 7.71
N VAL A 113 3.82 7.64 7.87
CA VAL A 113 3.42 7.03 9.14
C VAL A 113 4.24 5.78 9.44
N ILE A 114 4.52 4.91 8.46
CA ILE A 114 5.43 3.77 8.65
C ILE A 114 6.81 4.27 9.10
N TRP A 115 7.35 5.28 8.44
CA TRP A 115 8.67 5.83 8.76
C TRP A 115 8.73 6.43 10.17
N LEU A 116 7.64 7.07 10.64
CA LEU A 116 7.53 7.66 11.98
C LEU A 116 7.27 6.63 13.09
N THR A 117 6.78 5.44 12.75
CA THR A 117 6.44 4.39 13.72
C THR A 117 7.50 3.29 13.73
N ASP A 118 7.27 2.22 13.00
CA ASP A 118 8.04 0.99 13.11
C ASP A 118 9.16 0.89 12.05
N GLY A 119 9.11 1.72 11.00
CA GLY A 119 10.05 1.67 9.87
C GLY A 119 9.97 0.39 9.02
N VAL A 120 9.03 -0.51 9.32
CA VAL A 120 8.93 -1.84 8.72
C VAL A 120 7.71 -1.93 7.80
N VAL A 121 7.95 -2.25 6.53
CA VAL A 121 6.87 -2.52 5.57
C VAL A 121 6.46 -3.99 5.68
N SER A 122 5.43 -4.26 6.47
CA SER A 122 4.85 -5.59 6.65
C SER A 122 3.80 -5.91 5.57
N ILE A 123 3.42 -7.20 5.42
CA ILE A 123 2.30 -7.62 4.55
C ILE A 123 1.01 -6.86 4.89
N PRO A 124 0.60 -6.74 6.16
CA PRO A 124 -0.57 -5.95 6.52
C PRO A 124 -0.48 -4.48 6.11
N ALA A 125 0.71 -3.87 6.17
CA ALA A 125 0.92 -2.51 5.68
C ALA A 125 0.66 -2.41 4.17
N ILE A 126 1.11 -3.38 3.37
CA ILE A 126 0.84 -3.44 1.92
C ILE A 126 -0.67 -3.56 1.65
N ILE A 127 -1.39 -4.38 2.41
CA ILE A 127 -2.86 -4.49 2.31
C ILE A 127 -3.52 -3.15 2.66
N GLY A 128 -2.98 -2.43 3.65
CA GLY A 128 -3.39 -1.06 3.99
C GLY A 128 -3.24 -0.10 2.81
N PHE A 129 -2.13 -0.13 2.10
CA PHE A 129 -1.92 0.66 0.88
C PHE A 129 -2.93 0.33 -0.23
N ILE A 130 -3.22 -0.94 -0.47
CA ILE A 130 -4.22 -1.36 -1.45
C ILE A 130 -5.61 -0.84 -1.08
N SER A 131 -5.96 -0.89 0.21
CA SER A 131 -7.23 -0.37 0.71
C SER A 131 -7.35 1.15 0.51
N LEU A 132 -6.25 1.89 0.65
CA LEU A 132 -6.20 3.33 0.36
C LEU A 132 -6.54 3.68 -1.09
N PHE A 133 -6.24 2.81 -2.06
CA PHE A 133 -6.55 3.06 -3.47
C PHE A 133 -8.05 3.25 -3.67
N GLY A 134 -8.87 2.42 -3.05
CA GLY A 134 -10.32 2.55 -3.11
C GLY A 134 -10.83 3.84 -2.48
N ILE A 135 -10.31 4.20 -1.30
CA ILE A 135 -10.73 5.40 -0.56
C ILE A 135 -10.31 6.68 -1.31
N ALA A 136 -9.05 6.76 -1.74
CA ALA A 136 -8.52 7.93 -2.45
C ALA A 136 -9.23 8.16 -3.80
N THR A 137 -9.43 7.08 -4.57
CA THR A 137 -10.15 7.13 -5.85
C THR A 137 -11.59 7.62 -5.68
N ARG A 138 -12.31 7.11 -4.67
CA ARG A 138 -13.68 7.53 -4.38
C ARG A 138 -13.79 9.03 -4.13
N ASN A 139 -12.90 9.59 -3.32
CA ASN A 139 -12.92 11.03 -3.02
C ASN A 139 -12.68 11.88 -4.27
N GLY A 140 -11.67 11.54 -5.06
CA GLY A 140 -11.38 12.23 -6.33
C GLY A 140 -12.52 12.11 -7.35
N MET A 141 -13.12 10.93 -7.46
CA MET A 141 -14.26 10.68 -8.36
C MET A 141 -15.47 11.56 -8.00
N LEU A 142 -15.80 11.67 -6.71
CA LEU A 142 -16.94 12.48 -6.25
C LEU A 142 -16.73 13.97 -6.49
N LEU A 143 -15.50 14.48 -6.37
CA LEU A 143 -15.17 15.86 -6.68
C LEU A 143 -15.34 16.14 -8.18
N ILE A 144 -14.71 15.35 -9.05
CA ILE A 144 -14.78 15.56 -10.49
C ILE A 144 -16.20 15.38 -11.02
N ALA A 145 -16.96 14.40 -10.52
CA ALA A 145 -18.36 14.24 -10.87
C ALA A 145 -19.16 15.51 -10.56
N ARG A 146 -18.96 16.09 -9.35
CA ARG A 146 -19.65 17.32 -8.97
C ARG A 146 -19.27 18.50 -9.86
N TYR A 147 -18.00 18.65 -10.21
CA TYR A 147 -17.56 19.69 -11.14
C TYR A 147 -18.21 19.54 -12.52
N ASN A 148 -18.28 18.33 -13.05
CA ASN A 148 -18.93 18.05 -14.33
C ASN A 148 -20.43 18.35 -14.29
N ASP A 149 -21.14 18.00 -13.18
CA ASP A 149 -22.56 18.30 -13.00
C ASP A 149 -22.82 19.81 -13.01
N LEU A 150 -22.02 20.59 -12.29
CA LEU A 150 -22.13 22.05 -12.24
C LEU A 150 -21.77 22.68 -13.59
N ARG A 151 -20.78 22.14 -14.30
CA ARG A 151 -20.47 22.56 -15.69
C ARG A 151 -21.65 22.29 -16.64
N ALA A 152 -22.26 21.12 -16.53
CA ALA A 152 -23.43 20.76 -17.35
C ALA A 152 -24.65 21.65 -17.08
N SER A 153 -24.76 22.22 -15.87
CA SER A 153 -25.80 23.21 -15.53
C SER A 153 -25.52 24.63 -16.05
N GLY A 154 -24.41 24.83 -16.80
CA GLY A 154 -24.06 26.12 -17.41
C GLY A 154 -23.15 27.01 -16.57
N MET A 155 -22.64 26.51 -15.43
CA MET A 155 -21.75 27.28 -14.57
C MET A 155 -20.36 27.46 -15.20
N SER A 156 -19.68 28.57 -14.91
CA SER A 156 -18.31 28.79 -15.40
C SER A 156 -17.32 27.74 -14.87
N LEU A 157 -16.18 27.56 -15.52
CA LEU A 157 -15.18 26.57 -15.08
C LEU A 157 -14.69 26.85 -13.65
N VAL A 158 -14.40 28.11 -13.35
CA VAL A 158 -13.90 28.49 -12.02
C VAL A 158 -14.98 28.35 -10.97
N ASP A 159 -16.18 28.85 -11.25
CA ASP A 159 -17.30 28.79 -10.29
C ASP A 159 -17.72 27.34 -10.01
N SER A 160 -17.72 26.47 -11.02
CA SER A 160 -18.04 25.04 -10.82
C SER A 160 -17.01 24.33 -9.95
N VAL A 161 -15.74 24.70 -10.05
CA VAL A 161 -14.70 24.12 -9.17
C VAL A 161 -14.81 24.68 -7.76
N MET A 162 -15.02 25.98 -7.59
CA MET A 162 -15.18 26.60 -6.27
C MET A 162 -16.40 26.04 -5.53
N THR A 163 -17.58 26.14 -6.14
CA THR A 163 -18.83 25.63 -5.55
C THR A 163 -18.80 24.12 -5.33
N GLY A 164 -18.30 23.38 -6.31
CA GLY A 164 -18.22 21.91 -6.18
C GLY A 164 -17.25 21.45 -5.10
N SER A 165 -16.14 22.17 -4.87
CA SER A 165 -15.21 21.88 -3.77
C SER A 165 -15.86 22.20 -2.43
N GLU A 166 -16.58 23.32 -2.31
CA GLU A 166 -17.31 23.69 -1.10
C GLU A 166 -18.40 22.66 -0.76
N ASP A 167 -19.22 22.26 -1.74
CA ASP A 167 -20.26 21.25 -1.58
C ASP A 167 -19.74 19.90 -1.10
N ARG A 168 -18.52 19.52 -1.52
CA ARG A 168 -17.92 18.21 -1.21
C ARG A 168 -17.00 18.22 -0.02
N LEU A 169 -16.60 19.36 0.50
CA LEU A 169 -15.69 19.46 1.64
C LEU A 169 -16.25 18.73 2.88
N ASN A 170 -17.48 19.05 3.28
CA ASN A 170 -18.10 18.45 4.45
C ASN A 170 -18.27 16.92 4.32
N PRO A 171 -18.83 16.36 3.22
CA PRO A 171 -18.93 14.90 3.06
C PRO A 171 -17.57 14.18 3.07
N ILE A 172 -16.54 14.77 2.48
CA ILE A 172 -15.18 14.18 2.47
C ILE A 172 -14.59 14.19 3.88
N LEU A 173 -14.66 15.32 4.59
CA LEU A 173 -14.19 15.43 5.97
C LEU A 173 -14.93 14.49 6.92
N MET A 174 -16.25 14.40 6.82
CA MET A 174 -17.05 13.48 7.64
C MET A 174 -16.62 12.02 7.40
N THR A 175 -16.43 11.63 6.15
CA THR A 175 -15.97 10.27 5.82
C THR A 175 -14.55 10.00 6.36
N ALA A 176 -13.64 10.97 6.23
CA ALA A 176 -12.30 10.86 6.75
C ALA A 176 -12.27 10.76 8.28
N LEU A 177 -13.04 11.62 8.98
CA LEU A 177 -13.10 11.61 10.44
C LEU A 177 -13.72 10.32 10.98
N THR A 178 -14.82 9.85 10.40
CA THR A 178 -15.46 8.59 10.85
C THR A 178 -14.55 7.39 10.63
N SER A 179 -13.86 7.32 9.48
CA SER A 179 -12.88 6.26 9.22
C SER A 179 -11.69 6.35 10.15
N ALA A 180 -11.19 7.57 10.41
CA ALA A 180 -10.08 7.78 11.34
C ALA A 180 -10.45 7.34 12.77
N LEU A 181 -11.61 7.77 13.28
CA LEU A 181 -12.09 7.38 14.60
C LEU A 181 -12.24 5.86 14.77
N ALA A 182 -12.70 5.17 13.72
CA ALA A 182 -12.81 3.70 13.74
C ALA A 182 -11.43 3.00 13.76
N LEU A 183 -10.41 3.60 13.12
CA LEU A 183 -9.08 2.99 12.98
C LEU A 183 -8.10 3.36 14.10
N ILE A 184 -8.31 4.48 14.82
CA ILE A 184 -7.44 4.91 15.93
C ILE A 184 -7.24 3.81 16.97
N PRO A 185 -8.28 3.13 17.50
CA PRO A 185 -8.08 2.07 18.49
C PRO A 185 -7.22 0.92 17.96
N LEU A 186 -7.40 0.55 16.69
CA LEU A 186 -6.62 -0.51 16.05
C LEU A 186 -5.15 -0.10 15.84
N ALA A 187 -4.92 1.16 15.47
CA ALA A 187 -3.57 1.68 15.27
C ALA A 187 -2.77 1.78 16.57
N LEU A 188 -3.43 2.15 17.67
CA LEU A 188 -2.81 2.29 18.99
C LEU A 188 -2.65 0.94 19.73
N GLY A 189 -3.49 -0.04 19.41
CA GLY A 189 -3.50 -1.35 20.07
C GLY A 189 -2.46 -2.35 19.54
N GLY A 190 -1.36 -1.91 18.94
CA GLY A 190 -0.37 -2.76 18.28
C GLY A 190 0.30 -3.81 19.15
N GLU A 191 0.39 -3.57 20.46
CA GLU A 191 0.98 -4.49 21.43
C GLU A 191 -0.02 -5.54 21.96
N LEU A 192 -1.31 -5.41 21.62
CA LEU A 192 -2.32 -6.35 22.08
C LEU A 192 -2.29 -7.62 21.21
N PRO A 193 -2.36 -8.82 21.85
CA PRO A 193 -2.44 -10.09 21.11
C PRO A 193 -3.61 -10.09 20.13
N GLY A 194 -3.33 -10.45 18.87
CA GLY A 194 -4.31 -10.47 17.78
C GLY A 194 -4.37 -9.19 16.94
N ASN A 195 -3.73 -8.10 17.36
CA ASN A 195 -3.68 -6.84 16.62
C ASN A 195 -2.41 -6.69 15.74
N GLU A 196 -1.53 -7.68 15.72
CA GLU A 196 -0.26 -7.63 14.98
C GLU A 196 -0.48 -7.40 13.46
N ILE A 197 -1.62 -7.86 12.94
CA ILE A 197 -2.01 -7.68 11.54
C ILE A 197 -2.77 -6.36 11.35
N GLN A 198 -3.65 -6.03 12.29
CA GLN A 198 -4.57 -4.91 12.12
C GLN A 198 -3.89 -3.56 12.36
N SER A 199 -2.95 -3.48 13.31
CA SER A 199 -2.30 -2.24 13.68
C SER A 199 -1.43 -1.64 12.56
N PRO A 200 -0.52 -2.36 11.89
CA PRO A 200 0.24 -1.80 10.77
C PRO A 200 -0.65 -1.36 9.61
N MET A 201 -1.69 -2.14 9.30
CA MET A 201 -2.68 -1.79 8.28
C MET A 201 -3.44 -0.51 8.65
N ALA A 202 -3.91 -0.40 9.89
CA ALA A 202 -4.65 0.79 10.37
C ALA A 202 -3.77 2.04 10.36
N LYS A 203 -2.50 1.95 10.78
CA LYS A 203 -1.52 3.04 10.74
C LYS A 203 -1.36 3.58 9.32
N VAL A 204 -1.16 2.70 8.34
CA VAL A 204 -1.03 3.06 6.92
C VAL A 204 -2.29 3.75 6.40
N ILE A 205 -3.47 3.17 6.68
CA ILE A 205 -4.74 3.75 6.21
C ILE A 205 -4.97 5.12 6.85
N LEU A 206 -4.71 5.31 8.13
CA LEU A 206 -4.82 6.61 8.80
C LEU A 206 -3.92 7.67 8.17
N GLY A 207 -2.63 7.35 7.98
CA GLY A 207 -1.69 8.27 7.37
C GLY A 207 -2.05 8.61 5.93
N GLY A 208 -2.41 7.63 5.15
CA GLY A 208 -2.83 7.82 3.76
C GLY A 208 -4.17 8.53 3.63
N LEU A 209 -5.11 8.28 4.54
CA LEU A 209 -6.39 8.99 4.58
C LEU A 209 -6.19 10.48 4.88
N PHE A 210 -5.31 10.81 5.84
CA PHE A 210 -4.99 12.19 6.16
C PHE A 210 -4.35 12.91 4.97
N SER A 211 -3.31 12.33 4.37
CA SER A 211 -2.63 12.94 3.21
C SER A 211 -3.55 13.04 2.00
N SER A 212 -4.29 11.99 1.66
CA SER A 212 -5.20 12.01 0.52
C SER A 212 -6.33 13.03 0.71
N THR A 213 -6.90 13.14 1.90
CA THR A 213 -7.97 14.10 2.18
C THR A 213 -7.47 15.54 2.03
N LEU A 214 -6.31 15.83 2.60
CA LEU A 214 -5.70 17.16 2.51
C LEU A 214 -5.31 17.50 1.06
N LEU A 215 -4.63 16.59 0.37
CA LEU A 215 -4.12 16.83 -0.98
C LEU A 215 -5.23 16.83 -2.03
N ASN A 216 -6.29 16.02 -1.87
CA ASN A 216 -7.45 16.05 -2.75
C ASN A 216 -8.15 17.42 -2.75
N GLY A 217 -8.19 18.10 -1.60
CA GLY A 217 -8.78 19.43 -1.49
C GLY A 217 -8.07 20.50 -2.32
N PHE A 218 -6.79 20.29 -2.66
CA PHE A 218 -5.99 21.25 -3.42
C PHE A 218 -5.63 20.75 -4.83
N ILE A 219 -5.14 19.53 -4.94
CA ILE A 219 -4.57 19.02 -6.19
C ILE A 219 -5.65 18.71 -7.22
N VAL A 220 -6.76 18.08 -6.82
CA VAL A 220 -7.84 17.75 -7.76
C VAL A 220 -8.48 19.00 -8.38
N PRO A 221 -8.85 20.05 -7.62
CA PRO A 221 -9.34 21.29 -8.19
C PRO A 221 -8.36 21.93 -9.18
N ILE A 222 -7.08 22.03 -8.79
CA ILE A 222 -6.04 22.63 -9.63
C ILE A 222 -5.85 21.84 -10.93
N MET A 223 -5.74 20.53 -10.84
CA MET A 223 -5.57 19.66 -12.00
C MET A 223 -6.79 19.70 -12.93
N TYR A 224 -8.00 19.76 -12.36
CA TYR A 224 -9.22 19.90 -13.14
C TYR A 224 -9.26 21.23 -13.90
N LEU A 225 -8.85 22.35 -13.26
CA LEU A 225 -8.75 23.66 -13.91
C LEU A 225 -7.74 23.65 -15.07
N ILE A 226 -6.56 23.07 -14.84
CA ILE A 226 -5.49 23.01 -15.86
C ILE A 226 -5.94 22.19 -17.06
N THR A 227 -6.50 21.01 -16.83
CA THR A 227 -6.89 20.08 -17.90
C THR A 227 -8.08 20.59 -18.73
N ASN A 228 -9.05 21.29 -18.11
CA ASN A 228 -10.21 21.79 -18.83
C ASN A 228 -10.03 23.22 -19.41
N LYS A 229 -8.97 23.95 -19.01
CA LYS A 229 -8.65 25.25 -19.60
C LYS A 229 -8.17 25.12 -21.07
N ASN A 230 -7.46 24.05 -21.38
CA ASN A 230 -6.94 23.78 -22.72
C ASN A 230 -8.03 23.34 -23.72
N THR A 231 -9.11 22.70 -23.25
CA THR A 231 -10.21 22.27 -24.12
C THR A 231 -10.95 23.45 -24.77
N LYS A 232 -11.07 24.60 -24.08
CA LYS A 232 -11.67 25.81 -24.66
C LYS A 232 -10.85 26.42 -25.79
N ILE A 233 -9.53 26.26 -25.78
CA ILE A 233 -8.64 26.83 -26.80
C ILE A 233 -8.74 26.03 -28.12
N GLU A 234 -9.10 24.76 -28.05
CA GLU A 234 -9.32 23.92 -29.24
C GLU A 234 -10.70 24.15 -29.86
N GLU A 235 -11.75 24.36 -29.04
CA GLU A 235 -13.11 24.70 -29.54
C GLU A 235 -13.19 26.09 -30.17
N GLU A 236 -12.35 27.03 -29.77
CA GLU A 236 -12.31 28.41 -30.30
C GLU A 236 -11.44 28.53 -31.60
N LYS A 237 -10.72 27.45 -31.96
CA LYS A 237 -9.88 27.34 -33.16
C LYS A 237 -10.51 26.52 -34.28
N LEU A 238 -11.71 25.96 -34.11
CA LEU A 238 -12.53 25.23 -35.11
C LEU A 238 -13.73 26.07 -35.52
#